data_5e042d1ed78fc6d5d09d1235c15b13c1
#
_entry.id   5e042d1ed78fc6d5d09d1235c15b13c1
#
_cell.length_a   1.000
_cell.length_b   1.000
_cell.length_c   1.000
_cell.angle_alpha   90.00
_cell.angle_beta   90.00
_cell.angle_gamma   90.00
#
_symmetry.space_group_name_H-M   'P 1'
#
loop_
_entity.id
_entity.type
_entity.pdbx_description
1 polymer ?
#
loop_
_entity_poly.entity_id
_entity_poly.type
_entity_poly.pdbx_seq_one_letter_code
_entity_poly.pdbx_strand_id
1 'polypeptide(L)'
;MLSAVTVDEPPGAAKGPRDVELPPWSKGRYGTAVGRAGHGVLQAIDLATGEGIDQAVAAQCAAEGVVAYTEIVRGCVQSALESDIVRRAATRQHWRESFVGTVLDDGTVVEGLVDLMYRKDDGTIVVVDYKTDDIPAAAIGVRTEYYRPQIIAYLGCLRASGILVPKGVLLFLSPFRRAEASDVEHMR
;
A
#
# COMPACT_ATOMS: atom_id res chain seq x y z
N MET A 1 -4.37 -29.59 -5.21
CA MET A 1 -5.00 -28.27 -5.46
C MET A 1 -4.17 -27.26 -4.72
N LEU A 2 -3.36 -26.44 -5.44
CA LEU A 2 -2.51 -25.42 -4.82
C LEU A 2 -3.42 -24.33 -4.27
N SER A 3 -3.29 -24.01 -2.99
CA SER A 3 -3.99 -22.90 -2.35
C SER A 3 -3.13 -21.66 -2.55
N ALA A 4 -3.60 -20.71 -3.35
CA ALA A 4 -2.97 -19.41 -3.46
C ALA A 4 -3.33 -18.58 -2.23
N VAL A 5 -2.34 -18.12 -1.48
CA VAL A 5 -2.52 -17.14 -0.41
C VAL A 5 -2.18 -15.78 -1.00
N THR A 6 -3.18 -14.93 -1.18
CA THR A 6 -3.01 -13.55 -1.62
C THR A 6 -2.56 -12.71 -0.43
N VAL A 7 -1.48 -11.97 -0.59
CA VAL A 7 -0.87 -11.16 0.49
C VAL A 7 -1.75 -9.98 0.91
N ASP A 8 -2.74 -9.61 0.09
CA ASP A 8 -3.73 -8.58 0.42
C ASP A 8 -4.79 -9.03 1.44
N GLU A 9 -4.83 -10.32 1.78
CA GLU A 9 -5.75 -10.83 2.80
C GLU A 9 -5.01 -11.06 4.12
N PRO A 10 -5.49 -10.50 5.23
CA PRO A 10 -4.98 -10.90 6.53
C PRO A 10 -5.21 -12.40 6.73
N PRO A 11 -4.22 -13.17 7.23
CA PRO A 11 -4.37 -14.58 7.50
C PRO A 11 -5.58 -14.82 8.41
N GLY A 12 -6.55 -15.63 7.95
CA GLY A 12 -7.75 -15.97 8.72
C GLY A 12 -8.93 -15.02 8.59
N ALA A 13 -8.92 -14.07 7.67
CA ALA A 13 -10.09 -13.23 7.39
C ALA A 13 -11.21 -14.08 6.77
N ALA A 14 -12.20 -14.43 7.57
CA ALA A 14 -13.46 -14.97 7.06
C ALA A 14 -14.11 -13.93 6.15
N LYS A 15 -14.67 -14.35 5.00
CA LYS A 15 -15.46 -13.49 4.12
C LYS A 15 -16.62 -12.89 4.92
N GLY A 16 -16.51 -11.60 5.27
CA GLY A 16 -17.60 -10.83 5.85
C GLY A 16 -18.73 -10.59 4.84
N PRO A 17 -19.87 -10.04 5.28
CA PRO A 17 -20.95 -9.63 4.39
C PRO A 17 -20.41 -8.68 3.31
N ARG A 18 -21.05 -8.68 2.13
CA ARG A 18 -20.64 -7.90 0.97
C ARG A 18 -20.47 -6.44 1.34
N ASP A 19 -19.34 -5.85 0.95
CA ASP A 19 -18.93 -4.46 1.22
C ASP A 19 -19.86 -3.38 0.66
N VAL A 20 -20.92 -3.76 -0.05
CA VAL A 20 -21.88 -2.85 -0.71
C VAL A 20 -22.67 -1.99 0.29
N GLU A 21 -22.76 -2.41 1.55
CA GLU A 21 -23.50 -1.71 2.61
C GLU A 21 -22.59 -0.99 3.61
N LEU A 22 -21.27 -1.11 3.46
CA LEU A 22 -20.34 -0.45 4.36
C LEU A 22 -20.00 0.96 3.88
N PRO A 23 -19.75 1.92 4.79
CA PRO A 23 -19.24 3.22 4.40
C PRO A 23 -17.96 3.08 3.57
N PRO A 24 -17.68 3.99 2.62
CA PRO A 24 -16.52 3.90 1.73
C PRO A 24 -15.14 3.80 2.43
N TRP A 25 -15.09 4.18 3.68
CA TRP A 25 -13.89 4.06 4.55
C TRP A 25 -13.86 2.77 5.38
N SER A 26 -14.91 1.94 5.33
CA SER A 26 -14.91 0.65 6.00
C SER A 26 -14.16 -0.37 5.15
N LYS A 27 -13.31 -1.18 5.80
CA LYS A 27 -12.49 -2.16 5.10
C LYS A 27 -13.31 -3.35 4.63
N GLY A 28 -13.34 -3.55 3.34
CA GLY A 28 -13.69 -4.80 2.72
C GLY A 28 -12.47 -5.65 2.38
N ARG A 29 -12.72 -6.77 1.71
CA ARG A 29 -11.69 -7.76 1.30
C ARG A 29 -10.53 -7.14 0.49
N TYR A 30 -10.78 -6.07 -0.26
CA TYR A 30 -9.83 -5.39 -1.14
C TYR A 30 -9.56 -3.94 -0.72
N GLY A 31 -9.66 -3.63 0.56
CA GLY A 31 -9.60 -2.28 1.06
C GLY A 31 -10.90 -1.48 0.82
N THR A 32 -10.93 -0.23 1.24
CA THR A 32 -12.07 0.65 0.98
C THR A 32 -12.05 1.16 -0.46
N ALA A 33 -13.20 1.52 -1.03
CA ALA A 33 -13.26 2.16 -2.35
C ALA A 33 -12.47 3.48 -2.38
N VAL A 34 -12.46 4.22 -1.26
CA VAL A 34 -11.61 5.42 -1.10
C VAL A 34 -10.13 5.05 -1.14
N GLY A 35 -9.74 3.95 -0.49
CA GLY A 35 -8.36 3.43 -0.52
C GLY A 35 -7.94 3.07 -1.94
N ARG A 36 -8.74 2.28 -2.65
CA ARG A 36 -8.46 1.89 -4.04
C ARG A 36 -8.34 3.10 -4.96
N ALA A 37 -9.21 4.09 -4.80
CA ALA A 37 -9.11 5.35 -5.55
C ALA A 37 -7.78 6.06 -5.27
N GLY A 38 -7.37 6.18 -4.00
CA GLY A 38 -6.09 6.79 -3.62
C GLY A 38 -4.88 6.06 -4.21
N HIS A 39 -4.84 4.72 -4.13
CA HIS A 39 -3.79 3.90 -4.74
C HIS A 39 -3.75 4.10 -6.28
N GLY A 40 -4.90 4.05 -6.95
CA GLY A 40 -4.98 4.27 -8.40
C GLY A 40 -4.49 5.67 -8.82
N VAL A 41 -4.72 6.69 -8.00
CA VAL A 41 -4.16 8.04 -8.24
C VAL A 41 -2.65 8.02 -8.10
N LEU A 42 -2.10 7.48 -6.99
CA LEU A 42 -0.65 7.41 -6.75
C LEU A 42 0.08 6.56 -7.80
N GLN A 43 -0.61 5.59 -8.41
CA GLN A 43 -0.08 4.84 -9.54
C GLN A 43 0.06 5.70 -10.80
N ALA A 44 -0.86 6.63 -11.05
CA ALA A 44 -1.00 7.33 -12.32
C ALA A 44 -0.22 8.65 -12.42
N ILE A 45 -0.06 9.38 -11.30
CA ILE A 45 0.51 10.73 -11.27
C ILE A 45 2.04 10.73 -11.25
N ASP A 46 2.64 11.87 -11.55
CA ASP A 46 4.06 12.10 -11.28
C ASP A 46 4.29 12.31 -9.77
N LEU A 47 5.11 11.46 -9.16
CA LEU A 47 5.35 11.51 -7.70
C LEU A 47 6.25 12.68 -7.29
N ALA A 48 7.04 13.25 -8.20
CA ALA A 48 7.94 14.36 -7.89
C ALA A 48 7.21 15.71 -7.91
N THR A 49 6.30 15.88 -8.88
CA THR A 49 5.63 17.16 -9.15
C THR A 49 4.17 17.16 -8.74
N GLY A 50 3.54 15.99 -8.63
CA GLY A 50 2.10 15.85 -8.48
C GLY A 50 1.32 16.14 -9.77
N GLU A 51 2.01 16.23 -10.92
CA GLU A 51 1.35 16.48 -12.22
C GLU A 51 0.31 15.39 -12.50
N GLY A 52 -0.87 15.81 -12.94
CA GLY A 52 -2.00 14.93 -13.24
C GLY A 52 -2.92 14.61 -12.07
N ILE A 53 -2.68 15.12 -10.85
CA ILE A 53 -3.46 14.78 -9.65
C ILE A 53 -4.96 15.07 -9.83
N ASP A 54 -5.34 16.22 -10.37
CA ASP A 54 -6.75 16.61 -10.49
C ASP A 54 -7.53 15.66 -11.41
N GLN A 55 -6.93 15.35 -12.55
CA GLN A 55 -7.53 14.43 -13.52
C GLN A 55 -7.59 12.99 -12.98
N ALA A 56 -6.51 12.53 -12.35
CA ALA A 56 -6.44 11.17 -11.80
C ALA A 56 -7.42 11.00 -10.64
N VAL A 57 -7.53 11.97 -9.73
CA VAL A 57 -8.49 11.94 -8.62
C VAL A 57 -9.92 11.88 -9.15
N ALA A 58 -10.28 12.72 -10.11
CA ALA A 58 -11.61 12.71 -10.70
C ALA A 58 -11.93 11.36 -11.37
N ALA A 59 -10.99 10.81 -12.15
CA ALA A 59 -11.15 9.54 -12.85
C ALA A 59 -11.29 8.36 -11.88
N GLN A 60 -10.41 8.26 -10.88
CA GLN A 60 -10.42 7.16 -9.92
C GLN A 60 -11.63 7.21 -8.99
N CYS A 61 -12.03 8.41 -8.53
CA CYS A 61 -13.24 8.55 -7.72
C CYS A 61 -14.50 8.16 -8.50
N ALA A 62 -14.54 8.46 -9.79
CA ALA A 62 -15.67 8.04 -10.64
C ALA A 62 -15.65 6.50 -10.84
N ALA A 63 -14.50 5.90 -11.12
CA ALA A 63 -14.33 4.46 -11.33
C ALA A 63 -14.73 3.65 -10.07
N GLU A 64 -14.38 4.13 -8.89
CA GLU A 64 -14.67 3.47 -7.61
C GLU A 64 -16.05 3.86 -7.02
N GLY A 65 -16.81 4.75 -7.69
CA GLY A 65 -18.12 5.20 -7.20
C GLY A 65 -18.07 6.09 -5.95
N VAL A 66 -16.94 6.76 -5.70
CA VAL A 66 -16.70 7.57 -4.49
C VAL A 66 -16.54 9.06 -4.78
N VAL A 67 -17.23 9.59 -5.78
CA VAL A 67 -17.17 11.01 -6.19
C VAL A 67 -17.45 11.96 -5.02
N ALA A 68 -18.34 11.59 -4.09
CA ALA A 68 -18.62 12.40 -2.90
C ALA A 68 -17.42 12.53 -1.95
N TYR A 69 -16.40 11.72 -2.12
CA TYR A 69 -15.19 11.67 -1.27
C TYR A 69 -13.92 12.17 -1.99
N THR A 70 -14.07 12.87 -3.10
CA THR A 70 -12.98 13.39 -3.93
C THR A 70 -11.93 14.13 -3.11
N GLU A 71 -12.36 15.02 -2.19
CA GLU A 71 -11.43 15.79 -1.35
C GLU A 71 -10.70 14.92 -0.32
N ILE A 72 -11.32 13.85 0.17
CA ILE A 72 -10.67 12.88 1.06
C ILE A 72 -9.57 12.12 0.29
N VAL A 73 -9.89 11.62 -0.91
CA VAL A 73 -8.90 10.94 -1.77
C VAL A 73 -7.76 11.88 -2.10
N ARG A 74 -8.06 13.12 -2.50
CA ARG A 74 -7.06 14.16 -2.78
C ARG A 74 -6.14 14.40 -1.58
N GLY A 75 -6.71 14.58 -0.39
CA GLY A 75 -5.94 14.81 0.84
C GLY A 75 -5.02 13.64 1.18
N CYS A 76 -5.47 12.39 1.05
CA CYS A 76 -4.64 11.21 1.22
C CYS A 76 -3.46 11.19 0.23
N VAL A 77 -3.72 11.48 -1.05
CA VAL A 77 -2.67 11.54 -2.09
C VAL A 77 -1.66 12.66 -1.78
N GLN A 78 -2.13 13.85 -1.41
CA GLN A 78 -1.25 14.95 -1.03
C GLN A 78 -0.38 14.60 0.18
N SER A 79 -0.96 13.95 1.20
CA SER A 79 -0.20 13.52 2.37
C SER A 79 0.91 12.51 2.00
N ALA A 80 0.65 11.63 1.00
CA ALA A 80 1.67 10.74 0.47
C ALA A 80 2.80 11.51 -0.22
N LEU A 81 2.47 12.44 -1.14
CA LEU A 81 3.45 13.25 -1.88
C LEU A 81 4.31 14.12 -0.94
N GLU A 82 3.75 14.59 0.17
CA GLU A 82 4.46 15.37 1.18
C GLU A 82 5.36 14.52 2.09
N SER A 83 5.20 13.20 2.09
CA SER A 83 6.01 12.32 2.93
C SER A 83 7.46 12.23 2.44
N ASP A 84 8.40 12.13 3.38
CA ASP A 84 9.82 11.96 3.04
C ASP A 84 10.08 10.65 2.28
N ILE A 85 9.23 9.64 2.49
CA ILE A 85 9.33 8.33 1.82
C ILE A 85 9.05 8.48 0.32
N VAL A 86 7.91 9.09 -0.04
CA VAL A 86 7.52 9.27 -1.45
C VAL A 86 8.44 10.27 -2.14
N ARG A 87 8.80 11.38 -1.49
CA ARG A 87 9.78 12.34 -2.03
C ARG A 87 11.12 11.69 -2.34
N ARG A 88 11.57 10.80 -1.45
CA ARG A 88 12.82 10.04 -1.67
C ARG A 88 12.68 9.04 -2.81
N ALA A 89 11.55 8.36 -2.92
CA ALA A 89 11.28 7.45 -4.03
C ALA A 89 11.22 8.19 -5.37
N ALA A 90 10.56 9.36 -5.42
CA ALA A 90 10.40 10.17 -6.62
C ALA A 90 11.73 10.61 -7.25
N THR A 91 12.79 10.77 -6.46
CA THR A 91 14.14 11.15 -6.95
C THR A 91 15.03 9.96 -7.31
N ARG A 92 14.52 8.73 -7.23
CA ARG A 92 15.28 7.49 -7.44
C ARG A 92 14.60 6.58 -8.45
N GLN A 93 15.31 5.51 -8.82
CA GLN A 93 14.67 4.43 -9.56
C GLN A 93 13.60 3.82 -8.67
N HIS A 94 12.34 3.85 -9.12
CA HIS A 94 11.20 3.33 -8.38
C HIS A 94 10.24 2.57 -9.31
N TRP A 95 9.44 1.71 -8.70
CA TRP A 95 8.42 0.90 -9.34
C TRP A 95 7.12 1.03 -8.54
N ARG A 96 6.01 1.02 -9.23
CA ARG A 96 4.67 1.14 -8.64
C ARG A 96 3.81 -0.05 -9.04
N GLU A 97 2.90 -0.47 -8.17
CA GLU A 97 1.98 -1.61 -8.40
C GLU A 97 2.72 -2.82 -8.98
N SER A 98 3.78 -3.22 -8.30
CA SER A 98 4.66 -4.27 -8.81
C SER A 98 4.25 -5.63 -8.26
N PHE A 99 3.96 -6.57 -9.15
CA PHE A 99 3.68 -7.94 -8.76
C PHE A 99 4.92 -8.59 -8.14
N VAL A 100 4.73 -9.25 -7.02
CA VAL A 100 5.71 -10.11 -6.36
C VAL A 100 5.09 -11.47 -6.08
N GLY A 101 5.89 -12.53 -6.21
CA GLY A 101 5.40 -13.87 -5.92
C GLY A 101 6.54 -14.86 -5.74
N THR A 102 6.25 -15.92 -4.98
CA THR A 102 7.14 -17.06 -4.78
C THR A 102 6.36 -18.33 -4.47
N VAL A 103 7.02 -19.47 -4.65
CA VAL A 103 6.47 -20.76 -4.22
C VAL A 103 7.30 -21.23 -3.02
N LEU A 104 6.65 -21.52 -1.91
CA LEU A 104 7.27 -22.05 -0.70
C LEU A 104 7.58 -23.56 -0.87
N ASP A 105 8.42 -24.10 0.03
CA ASP A 105 8.86 -25.51 -0.02
C ASP A 105 7.71 -26.52 0.06
N ASP A 106 6.60 -26.14 0.70
CA ASP A 106 5.37 -26.96 0.80
C ASP A 106 4.46 -26.83 -0.44
N GLY A 107 4.89 -26.07 -1.47
CA GLY A 107 4.11 -25.81 -2.68
C GLY A 107 3.08 -24.69 -2.56
N THR A 108 3.01 -24.00 -1.42
CA THR A 108 2.14 -22.82 -1.26
C THR A 108 2.65 -21.66 -2.13
N VAL A 109 1.74 -21.07 -2.92
CA VAL A 109 2.03 -19.85 -3.69
C VAL A 109 1.74 -18.64 -2.81
N VAL A 110 2.72 -17.76 -2.68
CA VAL A 110 2.59 -16.44 -2.03
C VAL A 110 2.76 -15.38 -3.11
N GLU A 111 1.77 -14.50 -3.24
CA GLU A 111 1.78 -13.44 -4.25
C GLU A 111 1.12 -12.15 -3.75
N GLY A 112 1.41 -11.03 -4.40
CA GLY A 112 0.77 -9.76 -4.12
C GLY A 112 1.27 -8.64 -5.03
N LEU A 113 0.67 -7.45 -4.85
CA LEU A 113 1.07 -6.20 -5.50
C LEU A 113 1.67 -5.28 -4.45
N VAL A 114 2.86 -4.77 -4.73
CA VAL A 114 3.54 -3.79 -3.88
C VAL A 114 3.26 -2.40 -4.44
N ASP A 115 2.69 -1.53 -3.63
CA ASP A 115 2.27 -0.19 -4.05
C ASP A 115 3.43 0.65 -4.59
N LEU A 116 4.56 0.67 -3.87
CA LEU A 116 5.75 1.40 -4.26
C LEU A 116 7.02 0.67 -3.81
N MET A 117 7.98 0.58 -4.69
CA MET A 117 9.35 0.18 -4.36
C MET A 117 10.31 1.23 -4.88
N TYR A 118 11.41 1.45 -4.19
CA TYR A 118 12.50 2.28 -4.71
C TYR A 118 13.87 1.78 -4.29
N ARG A 119 14.87 2.07 -5.14
CA ARG A 119 16.27 1.68 -4.89
C ARG A 119 16.99 2.77 -4.10
N LYS A 120 17.66 2.37 -3.02
CA LYS A 120 18.56 3.25 -2.26
C LYS A 120 19.92 3.36 -2.93
N ASP A 121 20.74 4.33 -2.46
CA ASP A 121 22.09 4.58 -2.98
C ASP A 121 23.04 3.39 -2.71
N ASP A 122 22.77 2.58 -1.66
CA ASP A 122 23.48 1.35 -1.35
C ASP A 122 23.03 0.13 -2.18
N GLY A 123 22.12 0.32 -3.15
CA GLY A 123 21.56 -0.70 -4.02
C GLY A 123 20.43 -1.52 -3.42
N THR A 124 20.14 -1.36 -2.14
CA THR A 124 19.01 -2.07 -1.50
C THR A 124 17.68 -1.49 -1.93
N ILE A 125 16.62 -2.33 -1.88
CA ILE A 125 15.26 -1.93 -2.18
C ILE A 125 14.49 -1.65 -0.88
N VAL A 126 13.69 -0.60 -0.88
CA VAL A 126 12.66 -0.33 0.13
C VAL A 126 11.30 -0.63 -0.46
N VAL A 127 10.51 -1.42 0.24
CA VAL A 127 9.10 -1.70 -0.06
C VAL A 127 8.25 -0.71 0.72
N VAL A 128 7.27 -0.10 0.08
CA VAL A 128 6.31 0.82 0.71
C VAL A 128 4.91 0.36 0.37
N ASP A 129 4.07 0.27 1.37
CA ASP A 129 2.67 -0.10 1.23
C ASP A 129 1.80 1.01 1.84
N TYR A 130 0.87 1.53 1.07
CA TYR A 130 0.01 2.63 1.46
C TYR A 130 -1.19 2.13 2.26
N LYS A 131 -1.50 2.81 3.35
CA LYS A 131 -2.68 2.53 4.17
C LYS A 131 -3.51 3.80 4.34
N THR A 132 -4.76 3.75 3.92
CA THR A 132 -5.71 4.86 4.01
C THR A 132 -6.58 4.78 5.27
N ASP A 133 -6.07 4.13 6.31
CA ASP A 133 -6.72 4.06 7.61
C ASP A 133 -6.63 5.44 8.28
N ASP A 134 -7.77 6.08 8.48
CA ASP A 134 -7.81 7.30 9.30
C ASP A 134 -7.76 6.92 10.78
N ILE A 135 -6.54 6.69 11.28
CA ILE A 135 -6.27 6.27 12.64
C ILE A 135 -5.47 7.34 13.39
N PRO A 136 -5.69 7.53 14.70
CA PRO A 136 -4.86 8.42 15.49
C PRO A 136 -3.42 7.90 15.58
N ALA A 137 -2.44 8.80 15.72
CA ALA A 137 -1.03 8.44 15.83
C ALA A 137 -0.75 7.36 16.88
N ALA A 138 -1.45 7.40 18.02
CA ALA A 138 -1.33 6.40 19.08
C ALA A 138 -1.72 4.98 18.65
N ALA A 139 -2.51 4.81 17.58
CA ALA A 139 -2.95 3.51 17.07
C ALA A 139 -2.02 2.94 15.99
N ILE A 140 -1.04 3.70 15.50
CA ILE A 140 -0.15 3.27 14.40
C ILE A 140 0.60 2.00 14.75
N GLY A 141 1.14 1.89 15.97
CA GLY A 141 1.86 0.69 16.40
C GLY A 141 1.00 -0.57 16.31
N VAL A 142 -0.24 -0.53 16.81
CA VAL A 142 -1.17 -1.67 16.74
C VAL A 142 -1.52 -1.99 15.30
N ARG A 143 -1.73 -0.98 14.47
CA ARG A 143 -2.02 -1.18 13.04
C ARG A 143 -0.82 -1.70 12.27
N THR A 144 0.39 -1.29 12.61
CA THR A 144 1.63 -1.84 12.04
C THR A 144 1.70 -3.35 12.28
N GLU A 145 1.45 -3.80 13.51
CA GLU A 145 1.44 -5.23 13.81
C GLU A 145 0.35 -5.99 13.02
N TYR A 146 -0.81 -5.39 12.83
CA TYR A 146 -1.88 -5.98 12.01
C TYR A 146 -1.47 -6.19 10.54
N TYR A 147 -0.73 -5.22 9.95
CA TYR A 147 -0.27 -5.30 8.56
C TYR A 147 1.11 -5.94 8.38
N ARG A 148 1.84 -6.17 9.47
CA ARG A 148 3.18 -6.79 9.44
C ARG A 148 3.25 -8.06 8.59
N PRO A 149 2.31 -9.03 8.69
CA PRO A 149 2.38 -10.26 7.88
C PRO A 149 2.40 -10.00 6.37
N GLN A 150 1.64 -9.01 5.89
CA GLN A 150 1.60 -8.61 4.48
C GLN A 150 2.99 -8.13 4.02
N ILE A 151 3.59 -7.21 4.76
CA ILE A 151 4.93 -6.69 4.44
C ILE A 151 5.98 -7.80 4.48
N ILE A 152 5.96 -8.67 5.50
CA ILE A 152 6.91 -9.79 5.60
C ILE A 152 6.79 -10.72 4.40
N ALA A 153 5.58 -10.99 3.91
CA ALA A 153 5.37 -11.80 2.72
C ALA A 153 5.96 -11.13 1.46
N TYR A 154 5.76 -9.82 1.25
CA TYR A 154 6.41 -9.09 0.16
C TYR A 154 7.94 -9.16 0.22
N LEU A 155 8.51 -8.93 1.41
CA LEU A 155 9.96 -9.04 1.62
C LEU A 155 10.46 -10.46 1.33
N GLY A 156 9.68 -11.48 1.72
CA GLY A 156 9.98 -12.90 1.45
C GLY A 156 10.02 -13.20 -0.05
N CYS A 157 9.02 -12.78 -0.81
CA CYS A 157 8.97 -12.94 -2.27
C CYS A 157 10.18 -12.30 -2.96
N LEU A 158 10.53 -11.07 -2.60
CA LEU A 158 11.65 -10.35 -3.18
C LEU A 158 13.00 -11.01 -2.85
N ARG A 159 13.18 -11.46 -1.61
CA ARG A 159 14.40 -12.19 -1.20
C ARG A 159 14.56 -13.53 -1.89
N ALA A 160 13.46 -14.25 -2.07
CA ALA A 160 13.47 -15.50 -2.85
C ALA A 160 13.94 -15.28 -4.28
N SER A 161 13.72 -14.06 -4.82
CA SER A 161 14.23 -13.62 -6.12
C SER A 161 15.65 -13.05 -6.08
N GLY A 162 16.38 -13.14 -4.95
CA GLY A 162 17.74 -12.63 -4.80
C GLY A 162 17.83 -11.12 -4.59
N ILE A 163 16.73 -10.43 -4.31
CA ILE A 163 16.71 -8.98 -4.13
C ILE A 163 17.00 -8.63 -2.67
N LEU A 164 17.95 -7.72 -2.44
CA LEU A 164 18.29 -7.24 -1.11
C LEU A 164 17.25 -6.23 -0.62
N VAL A 165 16.39 -6.69 0.30
CA VAL A 165 15.31 -5.89 0.90
C VAL A 165 15.43 -5.94 2.41
N PRO A 166 16.07 -4.93 3.05
CA PRO A 166 16.30 -4.93 4.49
C PRO A 166 15.01 -4.72 5.29
N LYS A 167 14.10 -3.89 4.78
CA LYS A 167 12.84 -3.54 5.45
C LYS A 167 11.74 -3.15 4.47
N GLY A 168 10.50 -3.19 4.97
CA GLY A 168 9.35 -2.53 4.37
C GLY A 168 8.88 -1.37 5.23
N VAL A 169 8.03 -0.54 4.65
CA VAL A 169 7.43 0.63 5.28
C VAL A 169 5.92 0.60 5.06
N LEU A 170 5.16 0.70 6.13
CA LEU A 170 3.75 1.03 6.07
C LEU A 170 3.62 2.55 6.10
N LEU A 171 3.02 3.15 5.08
CA LEU A 171 2.78 4.58 5.01
C LEU A 171 1.29 4.86 5.21
N PHE A 172 0.94 5.32 6.42
CA PHE A 172 -0.43 5.66 6.79
C PHE A 172 -0.78 7.05 6.26
N LEU A 173 -1.66 7.08 5.26
CA LEU A 173 -2.13 8.31 4.61
C LEU A 173 -3.31 8.89 5.38
N SER A 174 -3.37 10.20 5.45
CA SER A 174 -4.49 10.89 6.08
C SER A 174 -4.91 12.10 5.24
N PRO A 175 -6.22 12.33 5.06
CA PRO A 175 -6.70 13.50 4.33
C PRO A 175 -6.56 14.82 5.11
N PHE A 176 -6.25 14.75 6.42
CA PHE A 176 -6.28 15.91 7.32
C PHE A 176 -4.95 16.21 8.01
N ARG A 177 -3.93 15.38 7.79
CA ARG A 177 -2.62 15.50 8.45
C ARG A 177 -1.54 14.85 7.60
N ARG A 178 -0.28 15.04 7.99
CA ARG A 178 0.86 14.40 7.32
C ARG A 178 0.76 12.88 7.42
N ALA A 179 1.19 12.20 6.37
CA ALA A 179 1.33 10.75 6.39
C ALA A 179 2.39 10.33 7.43
N GLU A 180 2.13 9.22 8.10
CA GLU A 180 3.04 8.66 9.09
C GLU A 180 3.61 7.33 8.61
N ALA A 181 4.94 7.21 8.67
CA ALA A 181 5.65 6.01 8.26
C ALA A 181 5.95 5.12 9.46
N SER A 182 5.75 3.81 9.30
CA SER A 182 6.13 2.80 10.27
C SER A 182 6.99 1.72 9.61
N ASP A 183 8.19 1.52 10.12
CA ASP A 183 9.12 0.53 9.60
C ASP A 183 8.72 -0.88 10.04
N VAL A 184 8.82 -1.82 9.10
CA VAL A 184 8.63 -3.24 9.35
C VAL A 184 9.92 -3.96 8.97
N GLU A 185 10.64 -4.42 9.97
CA GLU A 185 11.85 -5.22 9.77
C GLU A 185 11.51 -6.71 9.82
N HIS A 186 12.23 -7.48 9.03
CA HIS A 186 12.19 -8.93 9.14
C HIS A 186 13.08 -9.33 10.31
N MET A 187 12.51 -9.88 11.37
CA MET A 187 13.32 -10.51 12.41
C MET A 187 14.10 -11.66 11.79
N ARG A 188 15.41 -11.68 12.05
CA ARG A 188 16.34 -12.70 11.59
C ARG A 188 16.04 -14.06 12.20
#